data_dd3f6ddc66a5014ee84b3d330ae15c53
#
_entry.id   dd3f6ddc66a5014ee84b3d330ae15c53
#
_cell.length_a   1.000
_cell.length_b   1.000
_cell.length_c   1.000
_cell.angle_alpha   90.00
_cell.angle_beta   90.00
_cell.angle_gamma   90.00
#
_symmetry.space_group_name_H-M   'P 1'
#
loop_
_entity.id
_entity.type
_entity.pdbx_description
1 polymer ?
#
loop_
_entity_poly.entity_id
_entity_poly.type
_entity_poly.pdbx_seq_one_letter_code
_entity_poly.pdbx_strand_id
1 'polypeptide(L)'
;MKGLSQFVEELAAMEVTQNVFNQYSYQLEENSIRRENLLIYLNQMYQLRPKVLLVGEAPGYRGCRLTGVPFTSEHLLMHNMDGLNLFGRENGYKLVSENTKLLKEATATIIWSTLIEHNLIALGWNAFPFHPHKKDNPASNRAPFKKELELGQKPLLQIIELFGIKKIIAVGNKAEENLNSLGISCDKVRHPAQGGK
;
A
#
# COMPACT_ATOMS: atom_id res chain seq x y z
N MET A 1 18.03 5.52 7.07
CA MET A 1 17.02 4.64 7.49
C MET A 1 16.26 5.02 8.74
N LYS A 2 16.76 5.94 9.58
CA LYS A 2 15.94 6.53 10.69
C LYS A 2 14.61 7.10 10.18
N GLY A 3 14.56 7.73 9.00
CA GLY A 3 13.34 8.32 8.43
C GLY A 3 12.24 7.32 8.06
N LEU A 4 12.57 6.09 7.63
CA LEU A 4 11.56 5.09 7.29
C LEU A 4 10.91 4.49 8.55
N SER A 5 11.69 4.22 9.60
CA SER A 5 11.13 3.77 10.88
C SER A 5 10.24 4.83 11.49
N GLN A 6 10.69 6.09 11.52
CA GLN A 6 9.89 7.21 12.02
C GLN A 6 8.58 7.36 11.22
N PHE A 7 8.63 7.22 9.89
CA PHE A 7 7.43 7.26 9.05
C PHE A 7 6.42 6.19 9.44
N VAL A 8 6.86 4.93 9.67
CA VAL A 8 5.96 3.85 10.12
C VAL A 8 5.40 4.11 11.51
N GLU A 9 6.19 4.69 12.43
CA GLU A 9 5.75 5.09 13.76
C GLU A 9 4.70 6.21 13.69
N GLU A 10 4.91 7.20 12.82
CA GLU A 10 3.93 8.28 12.61
C GLU A 10 2.61 7.73 12.06
N LEU A 11 2.63 6.79 11.10
CA LEU A 11 1.41 6.11 10.63
C LEU A 11 0.71 5.34 11.76
N ALA A 12 1.47 4.66 12.61
CA ALA A 12 0.91 3.89 13.73
C ALA A 12 0.22 4.78 14.78
N ALA A 13 0.73 6.00 14.98
CA ALA A 13 0.18 6.96 15.92
C ALA A 13 -1.01 7.78 15.38
N MET A 14 -1.29 7.69 14.06
CA MET A 14 -2.39 8.46 13.47
C MET A 14 -3.76 7.94 13.95
N GLU A 15 -4.56 8.84 14.49
CA GLU A 15 -5.96 8.57 14.79
C GLU A 15 -6.79 8.55 13.51
N VAL A 16 -7.74 7.64 13.45
CA VAL A 16 -8.62 7.46 12.28
C VAL A 16 -10.09 7.61 12.68
N THR A 17 -10.93 7.93 11.71
CA THR A 17 -12.36 8.08 11.89
C THR A 17 -13.07 6.74 12.07
N GLN A 18 -14.33 6.78 12.49
CA GLN A 18 -15.18 5.59 12.56
C GLN A 18 -15.29 4.90 11.19
N ASN A 19 -15.30 3.56 11.19
CA ASN A 19 -15.30 2.72 9.98
C ASN A 19 -14.03 2.88 9.10
N VAL A 20 -12.92 3.18 9.75
CA VAL A 20 -11.57 3.09 9.19
C VAL A 20 -10.72 2.22 10.09
N PHE A 21 -10.00 1.30 9.51
CA PHE A 21 -9.03 0.47 10.22
C PHE A 21 -7.61 0.96 9.92
N ASN A 22 -6.93 1.45 10.96
CA ASN A 22 -5.49 1.72 10.87
C ASN A 22 -4.73 0.41 11.14
N GLN A 23 -4.35 -0.27 10.08
CA GLN A 23 -3.62 -1.53 10.14
C GLN A 23 -2.21 -1.41 10.72
N TYR A 24 -1.77 -0.21 11.02
CA TYR A 24 -0.46 0.04 11.63
C TYR A 24 -0.57 0.43 13.11
N SER A 25 -1.78 0.72 13.62
CA SER A 25 -1.98 1.26 14.97
C SER A 25 -1.40 0.35 16.08
N TYR A 26 -1.07 0.96 17.22
CA TYR A 26 -0.62 0.22 18.41
C TYR A 26 -1.77 -0.42 19.19
N GLN A 27 -3.04 -0.22 18.77
CA GLN A 27 -4.21 -0.74 19.48
C GLN A 27 -4.33 -2.27 19.43
N LEU A 28 -3.80 -2.90 18.38
CA LEU A 28 -3.80 -4.36 18.22
C LEU A 28 -2.36 -4.86 18.14
N GLU A 29 -2.04 -5.89 18.92
CA GLU A 29 -0.72 -6.50 18.96
C GLU A 29 -0.29 -7.02 17.57
N GLU A 30 -1.21 -7.65 16.87
CA GLU A 30 -0.99 -8.19 15.53
C GLU A 30 -0.58 -7.13 14.48
N ASN A 31 -0.86 -5.85 14.71
CA ASN A 31 -0.42 -4.77 13.85
C ASN A 31 1.12 -4.57 13.88
N SER A 32 1.82 -5.12 14.86
CA SER A 32 3.28 -5.15 14.87
C SER A 32 3.84 -5.86 13.64
N ILE A 33 3.22 -6.98 13.25
CA ILE A 33 3.58 -7.74 12.05
C ILE A 33 3.38 -6.88 10.79
N ARG A 34 2.28 -6.15 10.70
CA ARG A 34 1.98 -5.27 9.56
C ARG A 34 2.96 -4.10 9.46
N ARG A 35 3.38 -3.54 10.61
CA ARG A 35 4.43 -2.50 10.66
C ARG A 35 5.78 -3.06 10.25
N GLU A 36 6.15 -4.25 10.73
CA GLU A 36 7.39 -4.93 10.32
C GLU A 36 7.40 -5.19 8.81
N ASN A 37 6.34 -5.75 8.25
CA ASN A 37 6.20 -5.97 6.81
C ASN A 37 6.35 -4.67 6.00
N LEU A 38 5.67 -3.59 6.44
CA LEU A 38 5.81 -2.30 5.78
C LEU A 38 7.25 -1.79 5.84
N LEU A 39 7.89 -1.89 6.97
CA LEU A 39 9.27 -1.42 7.14
C LEU A 39 10.25 -2.23 6.28
N ILE A 40 10.09 -3.56 6.18
CA ILE A 40 10.87 -4.41 5.28
C ILE A 40 10.68 -3.95 3.83
N TYR A 41 9.42 -3.81 3.39
CA TYR A 41 9.08 -3.34 2.05
C TYR A 41 9.73 -1.99 1.72
N LEU A 42 9.56 -1.00 2.60
CA LEU A 42 10.13 0.33 2.39
C LEU A 42 11.67 0.30 2.34
N ASN A 43 12.33 -0.53 3.15
CA ASN A 43 13.78 -0.70 3.11
C ASN A 43 14.24 -1.35 1.80
N GLN A 44 13.56 -2.41 1.34
CA GLN A 44 13.87 -3.06 0.05
C GLN A 44 13.68 -2.07 -1.11
N MET A 45 12.55 -1.35 -1.14
CA MET A 45 12.31 -0.33 -2.17
C MET A 45 13.32 0.82 -2.11
N TYR A 46 13.78 1.20 -0.92
CA TYR A 46 14.80 2.24 -0.78
C TYR A 46 16.13 1.84 -1.44
N GLN A 47 16.50 0.56 -1.36
CA GLN A 47 17.68 0.02 -2.05
C GLN A 47 17.51 0.03 -3.58
N LEU A 48 16.30 -0.24 -4.06
CA LEU A 48 15.96 -0.26 -5.49
C LEU A 48 15.83 1.14 -6.11
N ARG A 49 15.75 2.20 -5.29
CA ARG A 49 15.70 3.61 -5.70
C ARG A 49 14.64 3.94 -6.77
N PRO A 50 13.37 3.57 -6.56
CA PRO A 50 12.32 3.86 -7.52
C PRO A 50 12.20 5.37 -7.77
N LYS A 51 11.88 5.75 -9.01
CA LYS A 51 11.59 7.14 -9.38
C LYS A 51 10.11 7.34 -9.68
N VAL A 52 9.36 6.25 -9.75
CA VAL A 52 7.93 6.22 -10.03
C VAL A 52 7.19 5.76 -8.77
N LEU A 53 6.11 6.46 -8.45
CA LEU A 53 5.15 6.09 -7.43
C LEU A 53 3.83 5.69 -8.09
N LEU A 54 3.38 4.46 -7.86
CA LEU A 54 2.03 4.02 -8.19
C LEU A 54 1.12 4.33 -7.01
N VAL A 55 0.07 5.11 -7.21
CA VAL A 55 -0.86 5.48 -6.15
C VAL A 55 -2.22 4.85 -6.38
N GLY A 56 -2.64 3.99 -5.46
CA GLY A 56 -4.01 3.48 -5.37
C GLY A 56 -4.93 4.40 -4.57
N GLU A 57 -6.20 4.03 -4.49
CA GLU A 57 -7.19 4.79 -3.70
C GLU A 57 -6.97 4.59 -2.19
N ALA A 58 -7.07 3.36 -1.73
CA ALA A 58 -6.94 2.97 -0.32
C ALA A 58 -6.69 1.45 -0.19
N PRO A 59 -6.21 0.96 0.98
CA PRO A 59 -6.02 -0.45 1.26
C PRO A 59 -7.29 -1.28 1.10
N GLY A 60 -7.25 -2.31 0.27
CA GLY A 60 -8.30 -3.29 0.13
C GLY A 60 -8.32 -4.30 1.28
N TYR A 61 -9.51 -4.84 1.62
CA TYR A 61 -9.68 -5.78 2.74
C TYR A 61 -8.99 -7.14 2.55
N ARG A 62 -8.71 -7.55 1.30
CA ARG A 62 -7.96 -8.79 0.96
C ARG A 62 -6.47 -8.57 0.72
N GLY A 63 -6.03 -7.33 0.71
CA GLY A 63 -4.66 -6.96 0.38
C GLY A 63 -3.95 -6.25 1.53
N CYS A 64 -3.60 -5.00 1.32
CA CYS A 64 -2.80 -4.19 2.23
C CYS A 64 -3.36 -4.15 3.68
N ARG A 65 -4.68 -4.20 3.88
CA ARG A 65 -5.28 -4.31 5.22
C ARG A 65 -4.74 -5.51 6.01
N LEU A 66 -4.50 -6.64 5.34
CA LEU A 66 -3.99 -7.87 5.97
C LEU A 66 -2.47 -7.86 6.08
N THR A 67 -1.80 -7.43 5.01
CA THR A 67 -0.35 -7.54 4.87
C THR A 67 0.42 -6.39 5.48
N GLY A 68 -0.19 -5.20 5.57
CA GLY A 68 0.47 -3.94 5.88
C GLY A 68 1.21 -3.32 4.70
N VAL A 69 1.30 -3.99 3.54
CA VAL A 69 2.07 -3.53 2.38
C VAL A 69 1.14 -3.17 1.22
N PRO A 70 1.25 -1.95 0.64
CA PRO A 70 0.45 -1.53 -0.50
C PRO A 70 0.60 -2.45 -1.72
N PHE A 71 -0.48 -2.63 -2.47
CA PHE A 71 -0.52 -3.50 -3.65
C PHE A 71 0.02 -4.92 -3.42
N THR A 72 -0.29 -5.50 -2.26
CA THR A 72 0.04 -6.90 -1.97
C THR A 72 -1.17 -7.71 -1.53
N SER A 73 -0.98 -9.00 -1.44
CA SER A 73 -1.87 -9.97 -0.82
C SER A 73 -1.04 -10.94 0.00
N GLU A 74 -1.66 -11.73 0.86
CA GLU A 74 -0.94 -12.76 1.62
C GLU A 74 -0.15 -13.70 0.71
N HIS A 75 -0.74 -14.09 -0.43
CA HIS A 75 -0.05 -14.93 -1.40
C HIS A 75 1.21 -14.26 -1.96
N LEU A 76 1.13 -13.02 -2.42
CA LEU A 76 2.30 -12.29 -2.94
C LEU A 76 3.34 -12.04 -1.86
N LEU A 77 2.90 -11.63 -0.66
CA LEU A 77 3.79 -11.32 0.44
C LEU A 77 4.67 -12.50 0.84
N MET A 78 4.14 -13.75 0.75
CA MET A 78 4.82 -14.97 1.19
C MET A 78 5.70 -15.62 0.11
N HIS A 79 5.69 -15.09 -1.12
CA HIS A 79 6.49 -15.64 -2.21
C HIS A 79 7.44 -14.56 -2.74
N ASN A 80 8.71 -14.93 -2.86
CA ASN A 80 9.69 -14.04 -3.48
C ASN A 80 9.31 -13.76 -4.93
N MET A 81 9.49 -12.53 -5.35
CA MET A 81 9.30 -12.15 -6.74
C MET A 81 10.63 -12.29 -7.48
N ASP A 82 10.72 -13.31 -8.31
CA ASP A 82 11.90 -13.60 -9.11
C ASP A 82 12.36 -12.35 -9.87
N GLY A 83 13.65 -12.06 -9.78
CA GLY A 83 14.29 -10.92 -10.43
C GLY A 83 14.36 -9.62 -9.63
N LEU A 84 13.50 -9.39 -8.62
CA LEU A 84 13.53 -8.17 -7.81
C LEU A 84 13.98 -8.41 -6.35
N ASN A 85 14.02 -9.67 -5.92
CA ASN A 85 14.24 -10.05 -4.51
C ASN A 85 13.31 -9.30 -3.53
N LEU A 86 12.07 -9.10 -3.96
CA LEU A 86 11.00 -8.50 -3.16
C LEU A 86 10.09 -9.59 -2.60
N PHE A 87 9.56 -9.35 -1.41
CA PHE A 87 8.66 -10.26 -0.70
C PHE A 87 9.34 -11.58 -0.31
N GLY A 88 8.54 -12.57 0.08
CA GLY A 88 9.02 -13.89 0.49
C GLY A 88 9.32 -14.01 1.98
N ARG A 89 9.06 -15.20 2.54
CA ARG A 89 9.36 -15.52 3.95
C ARG A 89 10.85 -15.39 4.27
N GLU A 90 11.70 -15.71 3.33
CA GLU A 90 13.17 -15.62 3.43
C GLU A 90 13.66 -14.17 3.62
N ASN A 91 12.89 -13.19 3.19
CA ASN A 91 13.15 -11.76 3.40
C ASN A 91 12.56 -11.22 4.71
N GLY A 92 12.00 -12.10 5.55
CA GLY A 92 11.47 -11.73 6.87
C GLY A 92 10.00 -11.34 6.91
N TYR A 93 9.28 -11.41 5.79
CA TYR A 93 7.84 -11.14 5.78
C TYR A 93 7.04 -12.20 6.54
N LYS A 94 6.00 -11.74 7.24
CA LYS A 94 5.16 -12.59 8.10
C LYS A 94 3.68 -12.39 7.80
N LEU A 95 2.89 -13.42 8.07
CA LEU A 95 1.43 -13.33 8.10
C LEU A 95 0.95 -12.97 9.50
N VAL A 96 -0.14 -12.22 9.57
CA VAL A 96 -0.82 -11.91 10.85
C VAL A 96 -1.50 -13.16 11.42
N SER A 97 -1.99 -14.04 10.55
CA SER A 97 -2.56 -15.32 10.95
C SER A 97 -2.11 -16.41 9.98
N GLU A 98 -1.77 -17.58 10.53
CA GLU A 98 -1.45 -18.75 9.70
C GLU A 98 -2.74 -19.38 9.17
N ASN A 99 -3.22 -18.89 8.06
CA ASN A 99 -4.33 -19.48 7.33
C ASN A 99 -3.84 -20.59 6.39
N THR A 100 -4.60 -21.68 6.31
CA THR A 100 -4.31 -22.79 5.38
C THR A 100 -4.40 -22.37 3.91
N LYS A 101 -5.13 -21.27 3.61
CA LYS A 101 -5.30 -20.73 2.26
C LYS A 101 -4.94 -19.25 2.24
N LEU A 102 -3.84 -18.91 1.57
CA LEU A 102 -3.41 -17.53 1.37
C LEU A 102 -4.36 -16.79 0.42
N LEU A 103 -4.81 -15.63 0.83
CA LEU A 103 -5.67 -14.78 0.02
C LEU A 103 -4.88 -14.16 -1.13
N LYS A 104 -5.52 -14.08 -2.30
CA LYS A 104 -5.01 -13.39 -3.50
C LYS A 104 -5.79 -12.11 -3.74
N GLU A 105 -5.12 -11.11 -4.27
CA GLU A 105 -5.71 -9.83 -4.69
C GLU A 105 -5.33 -9.57 -6.15
N ALA A 106 -6.34 -9.40 -7.00
CA ALA A 106 -6.14 -9.36 -8.45
C ALA A 106 -5.32 -8.15 -8.91
N THR A 107 -5.57 -6.98 -8.34
CA THR A 107 -4.84 -5.74 -8.68
C THR A 107 -3.36 -5.89 -8.38
N ALA A 108 -3.04 -6.40 -7.21
CA ALA A 108 -1.66 -6.63 -6.79
C ALA A 108 -0.94 -7.61 -7.74
N THR A 109 -1.59 -8.73 -8.06
CA THR A 109 -1.03 -9.72 -8.99
C THR A 109 -0.71 -9.11 -10.35
N ILE A 110 -1.66 -8.36 -10.94
CA ILE A 110 -1.47 -7.77 -12.27
C ILE A 110 -0.37 -6.69 -12.25
N ILE A 111 -0.37 -5.80 -11.24
CA ILE A 111 0.65 -4.75 -11.12
C ILE A 111 2.05 -5.36 -11.07
N TRP A 112 2.28 -6.29 -10.16
CA TRP A 112 3.62 -6.87 -9.99
C TRP A 112 4.03 -7.71 -11.20
N SER A 113 3.12 -8.50 -11.79
CA SER A 113 3.43 -9.24 -13.04
C SER A 113 3.86 -8.29 -14.15
N THR A 114 3.16 -7.16 -14.33
CA THR A 114 3.50 -6.15 -15.34
C THR A 114 4.85 -5.49 -15.05
N LEU A 115 5.11 -5.12 -13.80
CA LEU A 115 6.40 -4.50 -13.43
C LEU A 115 7.57 -5.44 -13.71
N ILE A 116 7.43 -6.74 -13.41
CA ILE A 116 8.46 -7.75 -13.66
C ILE A 116 8.64 -7.98 -15.16
N GLU A 117 7.55 -8.21 -15.90
CA GLU A 117 7.57 -8.46 -17.34
C GLU A 117 8.31 -7.36 -18.11
N HIS A 118 8.15 -6.10 -17.67
CA HIS A 118 8.79 -4.95 -18.30
C HIS A 118 10.07 -4.47 -17.61
N ASN A 119 10.57 -5.22 -16.61
CA ASN A 119 11.75 -4.84 -15.81
C ASN A 119 11.66 -3.40 -15.25
N LEU A 120 10.50 -3.06 -14.71
CA LEU A 120 10.21 -1.75 -14.13
C LEU A 120 10.22 -1.82 -12.60
N ILE A 121 10.72 -0.75 -11.97
CA ILE A 121 10.71 -0.58 -10.52
C ILE A 121 9.82 0.61 -10.18
N ALA A 122 8.76 0.37 -9.42
CA ALA A 122 7.87 1.42 -8.94
C ALA A 122 7.50 1.17 -7.47
N LEU A 123 7.50 2.23 -6.67
CA LEU A 123 6.99 2.20 -5.30
C LEU A 123 5.46 2.17 -5.34
N GLY A 124 4.83 1.28 -4.60
CA GLY A 124 3.39 1.27 -4.40
C GLY A 124 2.99 2.05 -3.14
N TRP A 125 1.96 2.90 -3.23
CA TRP A 125 1.33 3.58 -2.10
C TRP A 125 -0.16 3.80 -2.34
N ASN A 126 -0.88 4.36 -1.36
CA ASN A 126 -2.29 4.74 -1.49
C ASN A 126 -2.48 6.22 -1.16
N ALA A 127 -3.44 6.90 -1.81
CA ALA A 127 -3.82 8.26 -1.49
C ALA A 127 -4.32 8.39 -0.04
N PHE A 128 -5.07 7.39 0.44
CA PHE A 128 -5.41 7.20 1.84
C PHE A 128 -4.73 5.93 2.37
N PRO A 129 -3.84 5.99 3.37
CA PRO A 129 -3.01 4.85 3.76
C PRO A 129 -3.69 3.81 4.64
N PHE A 130 -4.92 4.07 5.13
CA PHE A 130 -5.68 3.20 6.03
C PHE A 130 -6.86 2.56 5.32
N HIS A 131 -7.41 1.47 5.89
CA HIS A 131 -8.48 0.72 5.26
C HIS A 131 -9.87 1.27 5.62
N PRO A 132 -10.59 1.96 4.68
CA PRO A 132 -11.96 2.39 4.89
C PRO A 132 -12.93 1.25 4.57
N HIS A 133 -13.89 1.01 5.45
CA HIS A 133 -14.87 -0.07 5.30
C HIS A 133 -16.31 0.42 5.54
N LYS A 134 -17.29 -0.36 5.13
CA LYS A 134 -18.70 -0.09 5.43
C LYS A 134 -18.95 -0.30 6.92
N LYS A 135 -19.94 0.42 7.45
CA LYS A 135 -20.39 0.27 8.84
C LYS A 135 -20.63 -1.22 9.13
N ASP A 136 -20.16 -1.68 10.27
CA ASP A 136 -20.34 -3.04 10.80
C ASP A 136 -19.83 -4.16 9.87
N ASN A 137 -19.04 -3.83 8.82
CA ASN A 137 -18.44 -4.82 7.92
C ASN A 137 -16.98 -4.50 7.59
N PRO A 138 -16.01 -4.86 8.48
CA PRO A 138 -14.59 -4.66 8.26
C PRO A 138 -14.01 -5.44 7.06
N ALA A 139 -14.72 -6.45 6.56
CA ALA A 139 -14.33 -7.23 5.37
C ALA A 139 -14.92 -6.67 4.07
N SER A 140 -15.16 -5.36 4.03
CA SER A 140 -15.67 -4.66 2.85
C SER A 140 -14.78 -3.49 2.47
N ASN A 141 -14.92 -3.00 1.25
CA ASN A 141 -14.28 -1.78 0.79
C ASN A 141 -15.32 -0.66 0.65
N ARG A 142 -14.92 0.57 0.92
CA ARG A 142 -15.56 1.79 0.47
C ARG A 142 -14.53 2.82 0.02
N ALA A 143 -14.96 3.80 -0.74
CA ALA A 143 -14.11 4.95 -1.03
C ALA A 143 -13.83 5.77 0.25
N PRO A 144 -12.65 6.35 0.42
CA PRO A 144 -12.37 7.28 1.50
C PRO A 144 -13.19 8.57 1.32
N PHE A 145 -13.60 9.15 2.45
CA PHE A 145 -14.23 10.47 2.44
C PHE A 145 -13.17 11.57 2.26
N LYS A 146 -13.62 12.78 1.89
CA LYS A 146 -12.72 13.93 1.69
C LYS A 146 -11.81 14.19 2.89
N LYS A 147 -12.34 14.19 4.12
CA LYS A 147 -11.54 14.37 5.34
C LYS A 147 -10.50 13.26 5.57
N GLU A 148 -10.79 12.04 5.12
CA GLU A 148 -9.85 10.92 5.20
C GLU A 148 -8.73 11.09 4.18
N LEU A 149 -9.03 11.57 2.97
CA LEU A 149 -8.01 11.92 1.98
C LEU A 149 -7.11 13.06 2.46
N GLU A 150 -7.69 14.10 3.07
CA GLU A 150 -6.93 15.20 3.69
C GLU A 150 -5.96 14.66 4.77
N LEU A 151 -6.42 13.70 5.60
CA LEU A 151 -5.57 13.01 6.57
C LEU A 151 -4.45 12.20 5.90
N GLY A 152 -4.73 11.57 4.76
CA GLY A 152 -3.75 10.78 3.98
C GLY A 152 -2.71 11.62 3.25
N GLN A 153 -2.93 12.92 3.07
CA GLN A 153 -2.05 13.80 2.30
C GLN A 153 -0.63 13.88 2.88
N LYS A 154 -0.53 14.08 4.21
CA LYS A 154 0.79 14.17 4.88
C LYS A 154 1.63 12.91 4.65
N PRO A 155 1.16 11.67 4.93
CA PRO A 155 1.93 10.47 4.63
C PRO A 155 2.31 10.31 3.15
N LEU A 156 1.42 10.70 2.24
CA LEU A 156 1.70 10.63 0.80
C LEU A 156 2.84 11.57 0.41
N LEU A 157 2.84 12.81 0.88
CA LEU A 157 3.92 13.77 0.63
C LEU A 157 5.24 13.31 1.25
N GLN A 158 5.21 12.74 2.46
CA GLN A 158 6.41 12.19 3.11
C GLN A 158 7.02 11.03 2.29
N ILE A 159 6.22 10.11 1.76
CA ILE A 159 6.71 9.03 0.88
C ILE A 159 7.34 9.59 -0.40
N ILE A 160 6.72 10.58 -1.01
CA ILE A 160 7.27 11.25 -2.22
C ILE A 160 8.65 11.83 -1.91
N GLU A 161 8.79 12.51 -0.78
CA GLU A 161 10.05 13.13 -0.35
C GLU A 161 11.10 12.08 0.01
N LEU A 162 10.78 11.11 0.90
CA LEU A 162 11.69 10.07 1.37
C LEU A 162 12.33 9.27 0.24
N PHE A 163 11.58 9.02 -0.83
CA PHE A 163 12.07 8.26 -1.99
C PHE A 163 12.57 9.14 -3.14
N GLY A 164 12.44 10.46 -3.05
CA GLY A 164 12.80 11.36 -4.13
C GLY A 164 12.08 11.04 -5.43
N ILE A 165 10.77 10.78 -5.34
CA ILE A 165 9.90 10.41 -6.46
C ILE A 165 9.88 11.53 -7.50
N LYS A 166 9.93 11.15 -8.78
CA LYS A 166 9.92 12.10 -9.92
C LYS A 166 8.64 12.02 -10.72
N LYS A 167 7.95 10.88 -10.67
CA LYS A 167 6.72 10.65 -11.43
C LYS A 167 5.69 9.92 -10.58
N ILE A 168 4.46 10.43 -10.61
CA ILE A 168 3.32 9.83 -9.90
C ILE A 168 2.35 9.30 -10.93
N ILE A 169 1.90 8.05 -10.75
CA ILE A 169 0.92 7.41 -11.62
C ILE A 169 -0.25 6.94 -10.77
N ALA A 170 -1.42 7.51 -11.03
CA ALA A 170 -2.67 7.08 -10.43
C ALA A 170 -3.14 5.74 -11.02
N VAL A 171 -3.47 4.79 -10.17
CA VAL A 171 -4.03 3.49 -10.57
C VAL A 171 -5.55 3.56 -10.51
N GLY A 172 -6.16 3.91 -11.65
CA GLY A 172 -7.60 4.07 -11.81
C GLY A 172 -8.11 5.51 -11.57
N ASN A 173 -9.37 5.74 -11.96
CA ASN A 173 -9.99 7.06 -11.93
C ASN A 173 -10.10 7.63 -10.51
N LYS A 174 -10.43 6.79 -9.52
CA LYS A 174 -10.58 7.24 -8.13
C LYS A 174 -9.25 7.73 -7.52
N ALA A 175 -8.17 7.06 -7.81
CA ALA A 175 -6.84 7.50 -7.37
C ALA A 175 -6.47 8.85 -8.02
N GLU A 176 -6.75 9.02 -9.33
CA GLU A 176 -6.54 10.30 -10.04
C GLU A 176 -7.39 11.41 -9.45
N GLU A 177 -8.70 11.20 -9.28
CA GLU A 177 -9.61 12.18 -8.65
C GLU A 177 -9.09 12.61 -7.28
N ASN A 178 -8.65 11.64 -6.47
CA ASN A 178 -8.13 11.90 -5.12
C ASN A 178 -6.84 12.71 -5.16
N LEU A 179 -5.87 12.35 -6.02
CA LEU A 179 -4.62 13.11 -6.18
C LEU A 179 -4.88 14.53 -6.65
N ASN A 180 -5.73 14.69 -7.65
CA ASN A 180 -6.11 16.01 -8.17
C ASN A 180 -6.78 16.88 -7.11
N SER A 181 -7.65 16.29 -6.26
CA SER A 181 -8.30 17.01 -5.15
C SER A 181 -7.31 17.48 -4.08
N LEU A 182 -6.15 16.85 -3.98
CA LEU A 182 -5.03 17.23 -3.11
C LEU A 182 -4.03 18.17 -3.81
N GLY A 183 -4.28 18.58 -5.05
CA GLY A 183 -3.40 19.41 -5.84
C GLY A 183 -2.13 18.70 -6.34
N ILE A 184 -2.14 17.38 -6.37
CA ILE A 184 -1.00 16.56 -6.81
C ILE A 184 -1.18 16.15 -8.26
N SER A 185 -0.31 16.65 -9.15
CA SER A 185 -0.30 16.25 -10.56
C SER A 185 0.18 14.82 -10.75
N CYS A 186 -0.51 14.05 -11.59
CA CYS A 186 -0.16 12.66 -11.87
C CYS A 186 -0.56 12.26 -13.31
N ASP A 187 0.12 11.23 -13.83
CA ASP A 187 -0.40 10.46 -14.97
C ASP A 187 -1.39 9.41 -14.45
N LYS A 188 -2.12 8.76 -15.36
CA LYS A 188 -3.08 7.71 -15.00
C LYS A 188 -2.91 6.45 -15.83
N VAL A 189 -3.11 5.29 -15.18
CA VAL A 189 -3.36 4.01 -15.82
C VAL A 189 -4.74 3.47 -15.43
N ARG A 190 -5.34 2.62 -16.28
CA ARG A 190 -6.60 1.96 -15.93
C ARG A 190 -6.42 1.06 -14.71
N HIS A 191 -7.46 0.97 -13.90
CA HIS A 191 -7.44 0.05 -12.75
C HIS A 191 -7.45 -1.41 -13.23
N PRO A 192 -6.46 -2.25 -12.87
CA PRO A 192 -6.32 -3.60 -13.44
C PRO A 192 -7.55 -4.49 -13.24
N ALA A 193 -8.15 -4.47 -12.05
CA ALA A 193 -9.32 -5.27 -11.73
C ALA A 193 -10.64 -4.74 -12.33
N GLN A 194 -10.62 -3.61 -13.03
CA GLN A 194 -11.79 -2.99 -13.69
C GLN A 194 -11.62 -2.96 -15.22
N GLY A 195 -11.12 -4.05 -15.80
CA GLY A 195 -10.94 -4.19 -17.24
C GLY A 195 -9.69 -3.49 -17.80
N GLY A 196 -8.71 -3.22 -16.96
CA GLY A 196 -7.42 -2.66 -17.33
C GLY A 196 -6.35 -3.74 -17.57
N LYS A 197 -6.64 -4.73 -18.44
CA LYS A 197 -5.62 -5.64 -18.96
C LYS A 197 -4.99 -5.05 -20.20
#